data_f9d92bc3533532c76429cdad27ac0099
#
_entry.id   f9d92bc3533532c76429cdad27ac0099
#
_cell.length_a   1.000
_cell.length_b   1.000
_cell.length_c   1.000
_cell.angle_alpha   90.00
_cell.angle_beta   90.00
_cell.angle_gamma   90.00
#
_symmetry.space_group_name_H-M   'P 1'
#
loop_
_entity.id
_entity.type
_entity.pdbx_description
1 polymer ?
#
loop_
_entity_poly.entity_id
_entity_poly.type
_entity_poly.pdbx_seq_one_letter_code
_entity_poly.pdbx_strand_id
1 'polypeptide(L)'
;MPSSLSRHLLDTLIQAHDIGDLSPEQMADLFRNEPGIESFLPDGYFVTDPRNGDRILFNAARAHRPHDNRPSESQVDTAEKECIICQGQTTGILDVAELSQGQTFINKNLFPVLFPVVNHLPDSRSGLPANGADEESGTVRGLHFLQWTSSIHNKDWHNMPDGDRLVVMERLAALEKELIEASAELFHRTPSAPGELPTGYVLITKNFGRLVGGSLAHGHQQIALSSVMPRRFADNRRFEQSRRETFSTYLLRENPTNLTLRDYGPAVLLVPYFMRRPYDMMLLFKNGGRSYLHQLSQAELQALADGWQDAIRLIRAIMPAIGRETAYNILTNNGPGAGLYFEFQPYTQEFGGFEQLGLLVCQANPAGAAGQLKQLLATF
;
A
#
# COMPACT_ATOMS: atom_id res chain seq x y z
N MET A 1 -2.30 -8.45 30.12
CA MET A 1 -3.03 -7.44 29.34
C MET A 1 -2.30 -7.30 28.03
N PRO A 2 -2.97 -7.20 26.86
CA PRO A 2 -2.26 -6.98 25.62
C PRO A 2 -1.45 -5.70 25.73
N SER A 3 -0.18 -5.74 25.36
CA SER A 3 0.64 -4.53 25.29
C SER A 3 0.13 -3.67 24.13
N SER A 4 -0.09 -2.43 24.39
CA SER A 4 -0.49 -1.45 23.40
C SER A 4 0.37 -0.20 23.57
N LEU A 5 0.52 0.56 22.51
CA LEU A 5 1.09 1.90 22.63
C LEU A 5 0.17 2.71 23.56
N SER A 6 0.65 3.05 24.78
CA SER A 6 -0.18 3.71 25.77
C SER A 6 -0.59 5.12 25.30
N ARG A 7 -1.79 5.57 25.67
CA ARG A 7 -2.25 6.93 25.35
C ARG A 7 -1.28 8.00 25.82
N HIS A 8 -0.76 7.85 27.03
CA HIS A 8 0.23 8.79 27.57
C HIS A 8 1.49 8.88 26.71
N LEU A 9 1.97 7.75 26.17
CA LEU A 9 3.14 7.74 25.31
C LEU A 9 2.80 8.34 23.92
N LEU A 10 1.62 8.02 23.36
CA LEU A 10 1.14 8.66 22.13
C LEU A 10 1.11 10.18 22.26
N ASP A 11 0.53 10.70 23.36
CA ASP A 11 0.41 12.14 23.60
C ASP A 11 1.78 12.85 23.64
N THR A 12 2.85 12.15 23.98
CA THR A 12 4.23 12.72 23.94
C THR A 12 4.86 12.70 22.55
N LEU A 13 4.35 11.90 21.61
CA LEU A 13 4.91 11.69 20.28
C LEU A 13 4.13 12.42 19.17
N ILE A 14 2.90 12.85 19.47
CA ILE A 14 2.00 13.47 18.51
C ILE A 14 2.55 14.83 18.08
N GLN A 15 2.66 15.05 16.76
CA GLN A 15 2.98 16.33 16.13
C GLN A 15 1.70 17.05 15.67
N ALA A 16 0.69 16.28 15.27
CA ALA A 16 -0.65 16.75 14.94
C ALA A 16 -1.67 15.65 15.27
N HIS A 17 -2.93 16.03 15.49
CA HIS A 17 -4.03 15.08 15.73
C HIS A 17 -4.78 14.74 14.45
N ASP A 18 -4.71 15.59 13.43
CA ASP A 18 -5.30 15.41 12.12
C ASP A 18 -4.28 15.78 11.05
N ILE A 19 -4.24 15.03 9.96
CA ILE A 19 -3.36 15.28 8.82
C ILE A 19 -3.60 16.65 8.21
N GLY A 20 -4.84 17.14 8.19
CA GLY A 20 -5.22 18.45 7.68
C GLY A 20 -4.72 19.62 8.52
N ASP A 21 -4.21 19.39 9.74
CA ASP A 21 -3.60 20.42 10.58
C ASP A 21 -2.18 20.80 10.12
N LEU A 22 -1.57 20.04 9.22
CA LEU A 22 -0.21 20.23 8.75
C LEU A 22 -0.18 20.76 7.31
N SER A 23 0.52 21.85 7.09
CA SER A 23 0.84 22.29 5.73
C SER A 23 1.79 21.30 5.03
N PRO A 24 1.85 21.31 3.68
CA PRO A 24 2.80 20.47 2.92
C PRO A 24 4.25 20.65 3.36
N GLU A 25 4.66 21.87 3.66
CA GLU A 25 6.02 22.15 4.15
C GLU A 25 6.27 21.55 5.54
N GLN A 26 5.30 21.64 6.46
CA GLN A 26 5.40 21.00 7.77
C GLN A 26 5.47 19.48 7.67
N MET A 27 4.74 18.85 6.73
CA MET A 27 4.86 17.42 6.45
C MET A 27 6.28 17.05 5.98
N ALA A 28 6.88 17.86 5.11
CA ALA A 28 8.25 17.66 4.66
C ALA A 28 9.25 17.86 5.80
N ASP A 29 9.02 18.83 6.68
CA ASP A 29 9.88 19.09 7.83
C ASP A 29 9.90 17.95 8.86
N LEU A 30 8.83 17.16 8.99
CA LEU A 30 8.87 15.95 9.79
C LEU A 30 10.01 14.99 9.38
N PHE A 31 10.32 14.94 8.08
CA PHE A 31 11.41 14.11 7.58
C PHE A 31 12.76 14.82 7.69
N ARG A 32 12.84 16.10 7.30
CA ARG A 32 14.09 16.87 7.29
C ARG A 32 14.71 17.03 8.67
N ASN A 33 13.86 17.20 9.69
CA ASN A 33 14.27 17.48 11.06
C ASN A 33 14.43 16.21 11.92
N GLU A 34 14.32 15.01 11.33
CA GLU A 34 14.55 13.77 12.08
C GLU A 34 16.01 13.65 12.52
N PRO A 35 16.29 13.51 13.82
CA PRO A 35 17.65 13.31 14.30
C PRO A 35 18.29 12.05 13.66
N GLY A 36 19.49 12.19 13.12
CA GLY A 36 20.24 11.09 12.51
C GLY A 36 19.71 10.63 11.14
N ILE A 37 18.87 11.43 10.49
CA ILE A 37 18.26 11.08 9.19
C ILE A 37 19.29 10.78 8.12
N GLU A 38 20.51 11.34 8.21
CA GLU A 38 21.58 11.11 7.26
C GLU A 38 21.92 9.61 7.09
N SER A 39 21.72 8.82 8.16
CA SER A 39 21.92 7.36 8.13
C SER A 39 20.82 6.59 7.42
N PHE A 40 19.69 7.22 7.10
CA PHE A 40 18.49 6.58 6.55
C PHE A 40 18.03 7.21 5.24
N LEU A 41 18.77 8.18 4.71
CA LEU A 41 18.42 8.85 3.45
C LEU A 41 18.43 7.86 2.29
N PRO A 42 17.40 7.86 1.44
CA PRO A 42 17.46 7.17 0.15
C PRO A 42 18.47 7.84 -0.78
N ASP A 43 18.98 7.09 -1.76
CA ASP A 43 19.92 7.62 -2.75
C ASP A 43 19.28 8.71 -3.64
N GLY A 44 17.96 8.83 -3.67
CA GLY A 44 17.22 9.96 -4.24
C GLY A 44 17.16 9.99 -5.77
N TYR A 45 17.48 8.89 -6.45
CA TYR A 45 17.39 8.78 -7.90
C TYR A 45 16.73 7.48 -8.35
N PHE A 46 16.25 7.47 -9.58
CA PHE A 46 15.73 6.27 -10.23
C PHE A 46 16.35 6.09 -11.62
N VAL A 47 16.29 4.85 -12.09
CA VAL A 47 16.60 4.45 -13.45
C VAL A 47 15.43 3.67 -14.02
N THR A 48 15.19 3.81 -15.31
CA THR A 48 14.14 3.05 -16.00
C THR A 48 14.78 1.85 -16.72
N ASP A 49 14.22 0.65 -16.53
CA ASP A 49 14.56 -0.48 -17.38
C ASP A 49 14.00 -0.22 -18.80
N PRO A 50 14.85 -0.04 -19.82
CA PRO A 50 14.37 0.31 -21.16
C PRO A 50 13.54 -0.79 -21.84
N ARG A 51 13.60 -2.03 -21.33
CA ARG A 51 12.87 -3.17 -21.90
C ARG A 51 11.38 -3.12 -21.59
N ASN A 52 11.02 -2.66 -20.40
CA ASN A 52 9.65 -2.78 -19.89
C ASN A 52 9.12 -1.53 -19.18
N GLY A 53 9.96 -0.52 -18.96
CA GLY A 53 9.59 0.72 -18.29
C GLY A 53 9.50 0.62 -16.76
N ASP A 54 10.05 -0.44 -16.14
CA ASP A 54 10.11 -0.53 -14.68
C ASP A 54 11.01 0.56 -14.10
N ARG A 55 10.54 1.22 -13.03
CA ARG A 55 11.27 2.25 -12.31
C ARG A 55 12.03 1.60 -11.16
N ILE A 56 13.35 1.71 -11.15
CA ILE A 56 14.23 1.15 -10.14
C ILE A 56 14.76 2.28 -9.29
N LEU A 57 14.33 2.34 -8.02
CA LEU A 57 14.83 3.27 -7.02
C LEU A 57 15.94 2.60 -6.22
N PHE A 58 17.04 3.31 -6.00
CA PHE A 58 18.13 2.84 -5.18
C PHE A 58 18.01 3.39 -3.77
N ASN A 59 18.19 2.53 -2.77
CA ASN A 59 18.12 2.90 -1.36
C ASN A 59 18.88 1.89 -0.50
N ALA A 60 20.19 2.05 -0.41
CA ALA A 60 21.07 1.17 0.36
C ALA A 60 20.78 1.24 1.87
N ALA A 61 20.34 2.38 2.38
CA ALA A 61 20.03 2.56 3.79
C ALA A 61 18.93 1.61 4.30
N ARG A 62 17.99 1.21 3.44
CA ARG A 62 16.94 0.26 3.81
C ARG A 62 17.41 -1.16 4.16
N ALA A 63 18.64 -1.52 3.80
CA ALA A 63 19.22 -2.79 4.23
C ALA A 63 19.41 -2.87 5.76
N HIS A 64 19.50 -1.73 6.44
CA HIS A 64 19.68 -1.64 7.89
C HIS A 64 18.38 -1.48 8.69
N ARG A 65 17.21 -1.54 8.02
CA ARG A 65 15.92 -1.43 8.72
C ARG A 65 15.70 -2.61 9.67
N PRO A 66 15.08 -2.39 10.86
CA PRO A 66 14.74 -3.46 11.77
C PRO A 66 13.80 -4.49 11.14
N HIS A 67 14.01 -5.76 11.47
CA HIS A 67 13.15 -6.89 11.09
C HIS A 67 12.82 -7.70 12.34
N ASP A 68 11.54 -7.80 12.69
CA ASP A 68 11.04 -8.67 13.76
C ASP A 68 10.41 -9.99 13.21
N ASN A 69 10.13 -10.05 11.91
CA ASN A 69 9.67 -11.24 11.21
C ASN A 69 10.81 -12.27 11.07
N ARG A 70 11.09 -13.03 12.14
CA ARG A 70 12.03 -14.15 12.09
C ARG A 70 11.36 -15.40 11.49
N PRO A 71 12.12 -16.35 10.86
CA PRO A 71 11.60 -17.66 10.55
C PRO A 71 11.18 -18.29 11.86
N SER A 72 9.90 -18.46 12.10
CA SER A 72 9.40 -19.11 13.31
C SER A 72 9.18 -20.57 13.01
N GLU A 73 9.83 -21.46 13.76
CA GLU A 73 9.45 -22.87 13.86
C GLU A 73 8.09 -23.03 14.57
N SER A 74 7.55 -21.96 15.12
CA SER A 74 6.21 -21.86 15.64
C SER A 74 5.71 -20.43 15.45
N GLN A 75 4.53 -20.23 14.87
CA GLN A 75 3.76 -18.97 14.93
C GLN A 75 3.26 -18.74 16.37
N VAL A 76 4.14 -18.84 17.34
CA VAL A 76 3.87 -18.32 18.68
C VAL A 76 4.09 -16.83 18.57
N ASP A 77 3.08 -16.03 18.87
CA ASP A 77 3.10 -14.60 19.05
C ASP A 77 4.49 -14.16 19.51
N THR A 78 5.31 -13.67 18.54
CA THR A 78 6.57 -13.02 18.89
C THR A 78 6.15 -11.87 19.76
N ALA A 79 6.51 -12.01 21.03
CA ALA A 79 5.88 -11.34 22.13
C ALA A 79 5.78 -9.85 21.82
N GLU A 80 4.60 -9.27 22.01
CA GLU A 80 4.32 -7.85 22.12
C GLU A 80 5.46 -7.07 22.79
N LYS A 81 6.22 -7.73 23.66
CA LYS A 81 7.39 -7.20 24.37
C LYS A 81 8.57 -6.86 23.48
N GLU A 82 8.69 -7.46 22.28
CA GLU A 82 9.78 -7.18 21.32
C GLU A 82 9.36 -6.21 20.22
N CYS A 83 8.08 -5.86 20.11
CA CYS A 83 7.60 -4.94 19.09
C CYS A 83 8.03 -3.50 19.39
N ILE A 84 8.85 -2.94 18.51
CA ILE A 84 9.36 -1.57 18.64
C ILE A 84 8.24 -0.53 18.70
N ILE A 85 7.12 -0.78 18.01
CA ILE A 85 5.96 0.12 18.03
C ILE A 85 5.23 0.06 19.35
N CYS A 86 4.99 -1.14 19.91
CA CYS A 86 4.39 -1.29 21.23
C CYS A 86 5.27 -0.70 22.35
N GLN A 87 6.59 -0.64 22.12
CA GLN A 87 7.55 0.02 23.00
C GLN A 87 7.58 1.54 22.82
N GLY A 88 6.81 2.09 21.86
CA GLY A 88 6.79 3.52 21.56
C GLY A 88 7.99 4.04 20.77
N GLN A 89 8.77 3.17 20.13
CA GLN A 89 9.87 3.55 19.26
C GLN A 89 9.33 4.04 17.92
N THR A 90 8.57 5.11 17.96
CA THR A 90 8.00 5.79 16.79
C THR A 90 8.07 7.29 17.00
N THR A 91 7.96 8.06 15.94
CA THR A 91 8.06 9.51 15.96
C THR A 91 7.32 10.13 14.78
N GLY A 92 7.08 11.44 14.82
CA GLY A 92 6.44 12.15 13.73
C GLY A 92 5.01 11.67 13.46
N ILE A 93 4.23 11.45 14.53
CA ILE A 93 2.81 11.10 14.44
C ILE A 93 2.03 12.35 14.04
N LEU A 94 1.31 12.27 12.94
CA LEU A 94 0.62 13.38 12.31
C LEU A 94 -0.89 13.18 12.19
N ASP A 95 -1.39 12.03 12.62
CA ASP A 95 -2.80 11.71 12.61
C ASP A 95 -3.11 10.63 13.64
N VAL A 96 -4.16 10.82 14.42
CA VAL A 96 -4.62 9.84 15.43
C VAL A 96 -6.14 9.85 15.47
N ALA A 97 -6.75 8.67 15.36
CA ALA A 97 -8.18 8.52 15.54
C ALA A 97 -8.48 7.40 16.53
N GLU A 98 -9.50 7.62 17.37
CA GLU A 98 -9.94 6.63 18.35
C GLU A 98 -10.68 5.49 17.68
N LEU A 99 -10.45 4.29 18.20
CA LEU A 99 -11.16 3.06 17.86
C LEU A 99 -11.97 2.61 19.08
N SER A 100 -12.82 1.60 18.90
CA SER A 100 -13.55 0.99 20.04
C SER A 100 -12.59 0.46 21.11
N GLN A 101 -11.39 0.06 20.69
CA GLN A 101 -10.28 -0.30 21.56
C GLN A 101 -8.97 0.22 20.97
N GLY A 102 -8.28 1.09 21.69
CA GLY A 102 -7.03 1.72 21.24
C GLY A 102 -7.27 2.80 20.18
N GLN A 103 -6.29 3.02 19.35
CA GLN A 103 -6.28 4.07 18.32
C GLN A 103 -5.68 3.53 17.02
N THR A 104 -6.09 4.08 15.86
CA THR A 104 -5.30 4.07 14.64
C THR A 104 -4.48 5.35 14.56
N PHE A 105 -3.30 5.30 13.99
CA PHE A 105 -2.47 6.49 13.85
C PHE A 105 -1.56 6.41 12.62
N ILE A 106 -1.15 7.58 12.13
CA ILE A 106 -0.26 7.73 11.00
C ILE A 106 1.01 8.43 11.46
N ASN A 107 2.16 7.88 11.09
CA ASN A 107 3.46 8.48 11.35
C ASN A 107 4.35 8.45 10.11
N LYS A 108 5.41 9.26 10.09
CA LYS A 108 6.44 9.16 9.07
C LYS A 108 7.19 7.82 9.17
N ASN A 109 7.60 7.27 8.05
CA ASN A 109 8.49 6.11 8.04
C ASN A 109 9.94 6.54 8.32
N LEU A 110 10.56 5.98 9.36
CA LEU A 110 11.96 6.24 9.70
C LEU A 110 12.96 5.70 8.66
N PHE A 111 12.54 4.73 7.86
CA PHE A 111 13.33 4.16 6.75
C PHE A 111 12.62 4.44 5.42
N PRO A 112 12.51 5.71 5.01
CA PRO A 112 11.69 6.09 3.88
C PRO A 112 12.27 5.56 2.57
N VAL A 113 11.40 5.18 1.63
CA VAL A 113 11.80 4.89 0.24
C VAL A 113 11.93 6.16 -0.59
N LEU A 114 11.29 7.24 -0.15
CA LEU A 114 11.25 8.56 -0.79
C LEU A 114 11.49 9.63 0.26
N PHE A 115 12.15 10.71 -0.14
CA PHE A 115 12.48 11.83 0.73
C PHE A 115 12.18 13.18 0.05
N PRO A 116 11.74 14.21 0.80
CA PRO A 116 11.28 15.47 0.20
C PRO A 116 12.39 16.34 -0.40
N VAL A 117 13.64 16.12 0.01
CA VAL A 117 14.78 16.95 -0.43
C VAL A 117 15.84 16.10 -1.10
N VAL A 118 16.41 16.63 -2.16
CA VAL A 118 17.53 16.01 -2.89
C VAL A 118 18.72 16.98 -2.88
N ASN A 119 19.22 17.30 -1.70
CA ASN A 119 20.37 18.24 -1.58
C ASN A 119 21.74 17.56 -1.72
N HIS A 120 21.79 16.25 -1.69
CA HIS A 120 23.02 15.47 -1.83
C HIS A 120 22.78 14.29 -2.77
N LEU A 121 22.72 14.58 -4.07
CA LEU A 121 22.96 13.50 -5.03
C LEU A 121 24.44 13.14 -4.89
N PRO A 122 24.79 11.91 -4.48
CA PRO A 122 26.18 11.48 -4.52
C PRO A 122 26.71 11.66 -5.95
N ASP A 123 28.01 11.90 -6.08
CA ASP A 123 28.73 11.89 -7.36
C ASP A 123 28.60 10.55 -8.14
N SER A 124 27.87 9.60 -7.57
CA SER A 124 27.52 8.29 -8.15
C SER A 124 26.68 8.36 -9.43
N ARG A 125 26.28 9.54 -9.91
CA ARG A 125 25.78 9.75 -11.29
C ARG A 125 26.87 9.62 -12.37
N SER A 126 28.14 9.55 -11.99
CA SER A 126 29.23 9.30 -12.94
C SER A 126 29.09 7.90 -13.53
N GLY A 127 28.54 7.82 -14.74
CA GLY A 127 28.31 6.55 -15.46
C GLY A 127 26.86 6.22 -15.77
N LEU A 128 25.87 7.00 -15.27
CA LEU A 128 24.48 6.85 -15.72
C LEU A 128 24.27 7.60 -17.04
N PRO A 129 23.40 7.09 -17.95
CA PRO A 129 23.08 7.78 -19.19
C PRO A 129 22.64 9.22 -18.90
N ALA A 130 23.26 10.19 -19.57
CA ALA A 130 22.81 11.57 -19.52
C ALA A 130 21.41 11.66 -20.10
N ASN A 131 20.53 12.46 -19.44
CA ASN A 131 19.14 12.70 -19.78
C ASN A 131 18.84 12.61 -21.30
N GLY A 132 18.33 11.47 -21.72
CA GLY A 132 17.60 11.36 -22.97
C GLY A 132 16.19 11.98 -22.80
N ALA A 133 15.55 12.38 -23.88
CA ALA A 133 14.24 13.05 -23.88
C ALA A 133 13.08 12.21 -23.29
N ASP A 134 13.31 10.98 -22.84
CA ASP A 134 12.31 10.00 -22.43
C ASP A 134 12.45 9.55 -20.94
N GLU A 135 12.77 10.44 -20.00
CA GLU A 135 12.77 10.14 -18.55
C GLU A 135 13.44 8.79 -18.14
N GLU A 136 14.52 8.39 -18.81
CA GLU A 136 15.24 7.13 -18.54
C GLU A 136 15.86 7.10 -17.14
N SER A 137 16.17 8.26 -16.59
CA SER A 137 16.65 8.42 -15.23
C SER A 137 16.33 9.80 -14.70
N GLY A 138 16.25 9.95 -13.39
CA GLY A 138 15.97 11.26 -12.80
C GLY A 138 16.02 11.26 -11.29
N THR A 139 15.83 12.45 -10.74
CA THR A 139 15.66 12.65 -9.31
C THR A 139 14.28 12.21 -8.89
N VAL A 140 14.19 11.42 -7.83
CA VAL A 140 12.93 11.07 -7.19
C VAL A 140 12.80 11.80 -5.86
N ARG A 141 11.64 12.42 -5.65
CA ARG A 141 11.26 13.08 -4.40
C ARG A 141 9.96 12.51 -3.89
N GLY A 142 9.72 12.62 -2.60
CA GLY A 142 8.45 12.22 -2.02
C GLY A 142 8.44 12.16 -0.51
N LEU A 143 7.35 11.64 0.01
CA LEU A 143 7.11 11.40 1.43
C LEU A 143 6.75 9.93 1.62
N HIS A 144 7.05 9.35 2.77
CA HIS A 144 6.71 7.97 3.06
C HIS A 144 6.19 7.81 4.49
N PHE A 145 4.92 7.48 4.61
CA PHE A 145 4.20 7.31 5.87
C PHE A 145 3.84 5.85 6.12
N LEU A 146 3.54 5.55 7.39
CA LEU A 146 2.94 4.31 7.84
C LEU A 146 1.62 4.65 8.53
N GLN A 147 0.55 3.96 8.19
CA GLN A 147 -0.66 3.93 8.99
C GLN A 147 -0.71 2.62 9.76
N TRP A 148 -0.76 2.70 11.06
CA TRP A 148 -0.94 1.56 11.96
C TRP A 148 -2.43 1.28 12.10
N THR A 149 -2.83 0.07 11.76
CA THR A 149 -4.24 -0.33 11.75
C THR A 149 -4.86 -0.19 13.14
N SER A 150 -4.09 -0.53 14.17
CA SER A 150 -4.46 -0.35 15.58
C SER A 150 -3.21 -0.12 16.43
N SER A 151 -3.33 0.55 17.57
CA SER A 151 -2.29 0.60 18.58
C SER A 151 -2.13 -0.71 19.36
N ILE A 152 -3.05 -1.66 19.19
CA ILE A 152 -3.01 -2.99 19.81
C ILE A 152 -2.33 -3.96 18.85
N HIS A 153 -1.25 -4.59 19.28
CA HIS A 153 -0.35 -5.39 18.45
C HIS A 153 -1.03 -6.44 17.57
N ASN A 154 -1.96 -7.19 18.11
CA ASN A 154 -2.62 -8.30 17.44
C ASN A 154 -3.95 -7.93 16.77
N LYS A 155 -4.28 -6.62 16.68
CA LYS A 155 -5.45 -6.12 15.96
C LYS A 155 -5.04 -5.66 14.56
N ASP A 156 -5.70 -6.22 13.57
CA ASP A 156 -5.53 -5.84 12.16
C ASP A 156 -6.86 -6.10 11.42
N TRP A 157 -6.97 -5.77 10.17
CA TRP A 157 -8.16 -5.83 9.33
C TRP A 157 -9.03 -7.08 9.54
N HIS A 158 -8.43 -8.26 9.71
CA HIS A 158 -9.14 -9.53 9.84
C HIS A 158 -9.94 -9.69 11.14
N ASN A 159 -9.61 -8.98 12.20
CA ASN A 159 -10.20 -9.15 13.54
C ASN A 159 -10.64 -7.85 14.21
N MET A 160 -10.73 -6.75 13.45
CA MET A 160 -11.26 -5.48 13.94
C MET A 160 -12.79 -5.41 13.77
N PRO A 161 -13.51 -4.69 14.66
CA PRO A 161 -14.92 -4.35 14.50
C PRO A 161 -15.19 -3.53 13.23
N ASP A 162 -16.42 -3.58 12.72
CA ASP A 162 -16.83 -2.89 11.49
C ASP A 162 -16.58 -1.38 11.56
N GLY A 163 -17.03 -0.74 12.64
CA GLY A 163 -16.83 0.70 12.83
C GLY A 163 -15.36 1.12 12.89
N ASP A 164 -14.52 0.30 13.54
CA ASP A 164 -13.08 0.57 13.62
C ASP A 164 -12.41 0.50 12.24
N ARG A 165 -12.80 -0.49 11.41
CA ARG A 165 -12.27 -0.62 10.04
C ARG A 165 -12.65 0.58 9.17
N LEU A 166 -13.86 1.09 9.33
CA LEU A 166 -14.30 2.28 8.61
C LEU A 166 -13.46 3.50 9.01
N VAL A 167 -13.23 3.73 10.31
CA VAL A 167 -12.37 4.82 10.79
C VAL A 167 -10.96 4.72 10.18
N VAL A 168 -10.34 3.53 10.19
CA VAL A 168 -9.01 3.33 9.58
C VAL A 168 -9.03 3.70 8.09
N MET A 169 -10.07 3.30 7.37
CA MET A 169 -10.18 3.58 5.93
C MET A 169 -10.43 5.08 5.65
N GLU A 170 -11.24 5.74 6.47
CA GLU A 170 -11.46 7.19 6.39
C GLU A 170 -10.17 7.98 6.61
N ARG A 171 -9.33 7.60 7.59
CA ARG A 171 -8.04 8.27 7.83
C ARG A 171 -7.05 8.01 6.69
N LEU A 172 -7.07 6.81 6.09
CA LEU A 172 -6.27 6.51 4.89
C LEU A 172 -6.69 7.37 3.70
N ALA A 173 -7.99 7.54 3.49
CA ALA A 173 -8.53 8.39 2.43
C ALA A 173 -8.21 9.87 2.66
N ALA A 174 -8.25 10.33 3.92
CA ALA A 174 -7.87 11.70 4.28
C ALA A 174 -6.39 11.96 3.96
N LEU A 175 -5.47 11.04 4.35
CA LEU A 175 -4.06 11.16 4.02
C LEU A 175 -3.83 11.17 2.49
N GLU A 176 -4.49 10.29 1.74
CA GLU A 176 -4.38 10.28 0.27
C GLU A 176 -4.75 11.64 -0.32
N LYS A 177 -5.87 12.23 0.14
CA LYS A 177 -6.34 13.55 -0.32
C LYS A 177 -5.29 14.63 -0.09
N GLU A 178 -4.84 14.78 1.16
CA GLU A 178 -3.86 15.80 1.54
C GLU A 178 -2.55 15.68 0.75
N LEU A 179 -2.07 14.45 0.53
CA LEU A 179 -0.85 14.20 -0.25
C LEU A 179 -1.01 14.58 -1.73
N ILE A 180 -2.18 14.31 -2.33
CA ILE A 180 -2.45 14.70 -3.72
C ILE A 180 -2.53 16.22 -3.84
N GLU A 181 -3.25 16.88 -2.95
CA GLU A 181 -3.40 18.33 -2.92
C GLU A 181 -2.05 19.02 -2.66
N ALA A 182 -1.23 18.47 -1.76
CA ALA A 182 0.09 19.01 -1.42
C ALA A 182 1.15 18.78 -2.53
N SER A 183 0.92 17.88 -3.48
CA SER A 183 1.96 17.39 -4.41
C SER A 183 2.56 18.50 -5.28
N ALA A 184 1.74 19.46 -5.72
CA ALA A 184 2.20 20.56 -6.56
C ALA A 184 3.19 21.47 -5.82
N GLU A 185 2.89 21.83 -4.57
CA GLU A 185 3.74 22.64 -3.70
C GLU A 185 5.03 21.89 -3.34
N LEU A 186 4.91 20.65 -2.84
CA LEU A 186 6.05 19.82 -2.43
C LEU A 186 7.04 19.56 -3.56
N PHE A 187 6.57 19.46 -4.79
CA PHE A 187 7.44 19.19 -5.94
C PHE A 187 7.79 20.47 -6.74
N HIS A 188 7.34 21.64 -6.29
CA HIS A 188 7.53 22.93 -6.97
C HIS A 188 7.07 22.85 -8.43
N ARG A 189 5.87 22.29 -8.65
CA ARG A 189 5.25 22.15 -9.97
C ARG A 189 3.98 22.98 -10.04
N THR A 190 3.62 23.42 -11.24
CA THR A 190 2.31 24.01 -11.47
C THR A 190 1.22 22.97 -11.22
N PRO A 191 0.13 23.29 -10.50
CA PRO A 191 -0.98 22.37 -10.36
C PRO A 191 -1.52 21.92 -11.73
N SER A 192 -1.84 20.63 -11.83
CA SER A 192 -2.34 20.05 -13.08
C SER A 192 -3.73 20.59 -13.42
N ALA A 193 -3.95 20.92 -14.70
CA ALA A 193 -5.28 21.21 -15.20
C ALA A 193 -6.16 19.94 -15.25
N PRO A 194 -7.49 20.07 -15.25
CA PRO A 194 -8.37 18.92 -15.43
C PRO A 194 -8.03 18.11 -16.69
N GLY A 195 -7.82 16.81 -16.52
CA GLY A 195 -7.44 15.90 -17.61
C GLY A 195 -5.94 15.78 -17.88
N GLU A 196 -5.09 16.57 -17.21
CA GLU A 196 -3.64 16.40 -17.22
C GLU A 196 -3.18 15.36 -16.20
N LEU A 197 -1.89 14.99 -16.28
CA LEU A 197 -1.28 14.12 -15.30
C LEU A 197 -1.16 14.81 -13.94
N PRO A 198 -1.43 14.11 -12.84
CA PRO A 198 -1.20 14.65 -11.52
C PRO A 198 0.27 15.01 -11.31
N THR A 199 0.53 16.01 -10.47
CA THR A 199 1.88 16.46 -10.13
C THR A 199 2.65 15.45 -9.26
N GLY A 200 1.92 14.56 -8.59
CA GLY A 200 2.45 13.48 -7.77
C GLY A 200 1.54 12.26 -7.75
N TYR A 201 2.08 11.13 -7.31
CA TYR A 201 1.42 9.83 -7.29
C TYR A 201 1.43 9.27 -5.87
N VAL A 202 0.25 8.94 -5.33
CA VAL A 202 0.12 8.32 -4.01
C VAL A 202 0.08 6.81 -4.17
N LEU A 203 1.06 6.14 -3.57
CA LEU A 203 1.18 4.68 -3.56
C LEU A 203 0.72 4.18 -2.19
N ILE A 204 -0.25 3.27 -2.17
CA ILE A 204 -0.75 2.66 -0.94
C ILE A 204 -0.58 1.15 -1.06
N THR A 205 0.15 0.56 -0.10
CA THR A 205 0.41 -0.88 -0.07
C THR A 205 0.33 -1.43 1.36
N LYS A 206 -0.07 -2.70 1.48
CA LYS A 206 0.10 -3.45 2.73
C LYS A 206 0.94 -4.69 2.43
N ASN A 207 2.02 -4.87 3.18
CA ASN A 207 2.88 -6.05 3.11
C ASN A 207 2.78 -6.80 4.44
N PHE A 208 2.33 -8.03 4.42
CA PHE A 208 2.26 -8.89 5.60
C PHE A 208 3.12 -10.15 5.40
N GLY A 209 4.02 -10.41 6.34
CA GLY A 209 4.95 -11.53 6.27
C GLY A 209 6.28 -11.22 5.56
N ARG A 210 7.36 -11.87 6.02
CA ARG A 210 8.72 -11.59 5.53
C ARG A 210 8.94 -11.94 4.06
N LEU A 211 8.22 -12.95 3.54
CA LEU A 211 8.37 -13.43 2.16
C LEU A 211 7.95 -12.39 1.11
N VAL A 212 7.19 -11.39 1.52
CA VAL A 212 6.68 -10.31 0.66
C VAL A 212 7.16 -8.93 1.08
N GLY A 213 8.23 -8.85 1.88
CA GLY A 213 8.83 -7.58 2.28
C GLY A 213 8.19 -6.92 3.50
N GLY A 214 7.31 -7.60 4.23
CA GLY A 214 6.84 -7.17 5.54
C GLY A 214 7.97 -7.30 6.56
N SER A 215 8.37 -6.18 7.18
CA SER A 215 9.45 -6.14 8.18
C SER A 215 8.94 -6.26 9.61
N LEU A 216 7.72 -5.80 9.87
CA LEU A 216 7.10 -5.75 11.20
C LEU A 216 5.79 -6.54 11.18
N ALA A 217 5.55 -7.29 12.27
CA ALA A 217 4.32 -8.08 12.44
C ALA A 217 3.12 -7.22 12.85
N HIS A 218 3.35 -6.09 13.53
CA HIS A 218 2.30 -5.14 13.91
C HIS A 218 1.57 -4.63 12.66
N GLY A 219 0.24 -4.76 12.61
CA GLY A 219 -0.57 -4.46 11.43
C GLY A 219 -0.45 -3.01 10.94
N HIS A 220 0.03 -2.82 9.72
CA HIS A 220 0.18 -1.49 9.12
C HIS A 220 0.07 -1.52 7.60
N GLN A 221 -0.19 -0.37 7.00
CA GLN A 221 -0.05 -0.09 5.58
C GLN A 221 0.97 1.02 5.34
N GLN A 222 1.58 1.02 4.17
CA GLN A 222 2.57 2.01 3.73
C GLN A 222 1.93 2.95 2.72
N ILE A 223 2.13 4.24 2.91
CA ILE A 223 1.62 5.29 2.03
C ILE A 223 2.79 6.17 1.60
N ALA A 224 3.00 6.31 0.30
CA ALA A 224 4.06 7.15 -0.22
C ALA A 224 3.54 8.11 -1.29
N LEU A 225 3.90 9.39 -1.18
CA LEU A 225 3.76 10.34 -2.27
C LEU A 225 5.05 10.32 -3.09
N SER A 226 4.94 10.11 -4.40
CA SER A 226 6.07 10.04 -5.32
C SER A 226 5.97 11.09 -6.43
N SER A 227 7.09 11.74 -6.76
CA SER A 227 7.21 12.59 -7.95
C SER A 227 7.33 11.81 -9.25
N VAL A 228 7.51 10.47 -9.18
CA VAL A 228 7.69 9.58 -10.32
C VAL A 228 6.51 8.63 -10.42
N MET A 229 5.92 8.53 -11.61
CA MET A 229 4.82 7.62 -11.89
C MET A 229 5.28 6.16 -11.83
N PRO A 230 4.66 5.29 -11.00
CA PRO A 230 4.91 3.85 -11.06
C PRO A 230 4.47 3.27 -12.41
N ARG A 231 5.16 2.23 -12.88
CA ARG A 231 4.81 1.57 -14.13
C ARG A 231 3.36 1.08 -14.16
N ARG A 232 2.84 0.52 -13.07
CA ARG A 232 1.44 0.06 -12.99
C ARG A 232 0.45 1.20 -13.26
N PHE A 233 0.72 2.42 -12.81
CA PHE A 233 -0.12 3.58 -13.08
C PHE A 233 -0.05 3.98 -14.57
N ALA A 234 1.13 3.92 -15.16
CA ALA A 234 1.29 4.13 -16.60
C ALA A 234 0.57 3.04 -17.42
N ASP A 235 0.57 1.79 -16.96
CA ASP A 235 -0.16 0.69 -17.62
C ASP A 235 -1.68 0.91 -17.56
N ASN A 236 -2.23 1.30 -16.39
CA ASN A 236 -3.65 1.62 -16.23
C ASN A 236 -4.07 2.76 -17.18
N ARG A 237 -3.26 3.82 -17.26
CA ARG A 237 -3.53 4.94 -18.16
C ARG A 237 -3.47 4.53 -19.65
N ARG A 238 -2.47 3.75 -20.04
CA ARG A 238 -2.38 3.21 -21.41
C ARG A 238 -3.58 2.33 -21.74
N PHE A 239 -4.04 1.53 -20.78
CA PHE A 239 -5.24 0.72 -20.93
C PHE A 239 -6.46 1.60 -21.23
N GLU A 240 -6.72 2.62 -20.39
CA GLU A 240 -7.82 3.56 -20.57
C GLU A 240 -7.76 4.28 -21.94
N GLN A 241 -6.59 4.76 -22.32
CA GLN A 241 -6.40 5.43 -23.62
C GLN A 241 -6.71 4.51 -24.79
N SER A 242 -6.33 3.24 -24.71
CA SER A 242 -6.53 2.27 -25.77
C SER A 242 -7.96 1.71 -25.83
N ARG A 243 -8.60 1.53 -24.66
CA ARG A 243 -9.93 0.90 -24.55
C ARG A 243 -11.07 1.90 -24.40
N ARG A 244 -10.77 3.18 -24.08
CA ARG A 244 -11.75 4.23 -23.78
C ARG A 244 -12.62 3.94 -22.55
N GLU A 245 -12.11 3.13 -21.66
CA GLU A 245 -12.72 2.77 -20.38
C GLU A 245 -11.63 2.41 -19.37
N THR A 246 -11.92 2.59 -18.06
CA THR A 246 -10.99 2.23 -16.99
C THR A 246 -10.84 0.71 -16.88
N PHE A 247 -9.71 0.27 -16.32
CA PHE A 247 -9.45 -1.16 -16.15
C PHE A 247 -10.50 -1.83 -15.24
N SER A 248 -10.94 -1.17 -14.16
CA SER A 248 -11.97 -1.74 -13.26
C SER A 248 -13.32 -1.91 -13.96
N THR A 249 -13.76 -0.93 -14.77
CA THR A 249 -15.00 -1.04 -15.57
C THR A 249 -14.93 -2.20 -16.54
N TYR A 250 -13.81 -2.31 -17.27
CA TYR A 250 -13.56 -3.43 -18.19
C TYR A 250 -13.64 -4.77 -17.45
N LEU A 251 -12.92 -4.92 -16.35
CA LEU A 251 -12.85 -6.18 -15.64
C LEU A 251 -14.20 -6.60 -15.06
N LEU A 252 -14.98 -5.67 -14.50
CA LEU A 252 -16.34 -5.97 -14.00
C LEU A 252 -17.26 -6.51 -15.09
N ARG A 253 -17.10 -6.05 -16.34
CA ARG A 253 -17.89 -6.52 -17.48
C ARG A 253 -17.40 -7.87 -18.02
N GLU A 254 -16.10 -8.06 -18.13
CA GLU A 254 -15.50 -9.21 -18.80
C GLU A 254 -15.24 -10.41 -17.88
N ASN A 255 -15.11 -10.17 -16.55
CA ASN A 255 -14.83 -11.27 -15.63
C ASN A 255 -16.03 -12.21 -15.52
N PRO A 256 -15.85 -13.53 -15.69
CA PRO A 256 -16.93 -14.49 -15.55
C PRO A 256 -17.62 -14.40 -14.19
N THR A 257 -18.94 -14.38 -14.15
CA THR A 257 -19.74 -14.20 -12.92
C THR A 257 -19.53 -15.30 -11.88
N ASN A 258 -19.19 -16.51 -12.30
CA ASN A 258 -18.84 -17.61 -11.40
C ASN A 258 -17.53 -17.37 -10.62
N LEU A 259 -16.71 -16.40 -11.02
CA LEU A 259 -15.50 -15.97 -10.31
C LEU A 259 -15.76 -14.87 -9.27
N THR A 260 -16.96 -14.30 -9.19
CA THR A 260 -17.36 -13.37 -8.12
C THR A 260 -17.42 -14.10 -6.80
N LEU A 261 -16.75 -13.59 -5.77
CA LEU A 261 -16.73 -14.14 -4.41
C LEU A 261 -17.87 -13.55 -3.57
N ARG A 262 -17.94 -12.21 -3.51
CA ARG A 262 -18.96 -11.47 -2.76
C ARG A 262 -19.28 -10.11 -3.42
N ASP A 263 -20.54 -9.75 -3.40
CA ASP A 263 -21.04 -8.43 -3.82
C ASP A 263 -21.43 -7.63 -2.56
N TYR A 264 -20.82 -6.47 -2.37
CA TYR A 264 -21.05 -5.56 -1.24
C TYR A 264 -22.00 -4.40 -1.60
N GLY A 265 -22.68 -4.46 -2.75
CA GLY A 265 -23.48 -3.36 -3.28
C GLY A 265 -22.62 -2.44 -4.15
N PRO A 266 -21.87 -1.47 -3.58
CA PRO A 266 -21.02 -0.58 -4.38
C PRO A 266 -19.75 -1.24 -4.94
N ALA A 267 -19.27 -2.32 -4.31
CA ALA A 267 -18.02 -3.00 -4.67
C ALA A 267 -18.19 -4.51 -4.80
N VAL A 268 -17.29 -5.15 -5.53
CA VAL A 268 -17.30 -6.60 -5.79
C VAL A 268 -15.92 -7.18 -5.53
N LEU A 269 -15.83 -8.20 -4.69
CA LEU A 269 -14.65 -9.04 -4.52
C LEU A 269 -14.73 -10.24 -5.47
N LEU A 270 -13.68 -10.46 -6.25
CA LEU A 270 -13.64 -11.52 -7.28
C LEU A 270 -12.25 -12.12 -7.42
N VAL A 271 -12.19 -13.31 -8.04
CA VAL A 271 -10.96 -13.87 -8.60
C VAL A 271 -10.86 -13.40 -10.05
N PRO A 272 -9.75 -12.75 -10.47
CA PRO A 272 -9.61 -12.34 -11.86
C PRO A 272 -9.42 -13.56 -12.78
N TYR A 273 -10.03 -13.55 -13.97
CA TYR A 273 -9.89 -14.63 -14.96
C TYR A 273 -8.43 -14.84 -15.41
N PHE A 274 -7.60 -13.82 -15.28
CA PHE A 274 -6.15 -13.84 -15.53
C PHE A 274 -5.35 -13.97 -14.23
N MET A 275 -5.85 -14.69 -13.24
CA MET A 275 -5.19 -14.96 -11.96
C MET A 275 -3.71 -15.35 -12.18
N ARG A 276 -2.79 -14.63 -11.53
CA ARG A 276 -1.34 -14.77 -11.76
C ARG A 276 -0.69 -15.75 -10.78
N ARG A 277 -1.22 -15.83 -9.56
CA ARG A 277 -0.90 -16.80 -8.52
C ARG A 277 -2.18 -17.41 -8.00
N PRO A 278 -2.16 -18.67 -7.50
CA PRO A 278 -3.33 -19.25 -6.84
C PRO A 278 -3.92 -18.31 -5.79
N TYR A 279 -5.22 -18.11 -5.85
CA TYR A 279 -6.02 -17.29 -4.90
C TYR A 279 -5.75 -15.78 -4.93
N ASP A 280 -5.13 -15.24 -5.97
CA ASP A 280 -5.16 -13.80 -6.21
C ASP A 280 -6.62 -13.32 -6.28
N MET A 281 -6.93 -12.22 -5.59
CA MET A 281 -8.25 -11.61 -5.59
C MET A 281 -8.18 -10.15 -5.95
N MET A 282 -9.28 -9.60 -6.43
CA MET A 282 -9.43 -8.18 -6.71
C MET A 282 -10.73 -7.65 -6.15
N LEU A 283 -10.70 -6.43 -5.59
CA LEU A 283 -11.88 -5.67 -5.18
C LEU A 283 -12.03 -4.48 -6.11
N LEU A 284 -13.18 -4.37 -6.75
CA LEU A 284 -13.48 -3.34 -7.74
C LEU A 284 -14.75 -2.59 -7.38
N PHE A 285 -14.79 -1.29 -7.70
CA PHE A 285 -16.00 -0.47 -7.53
C PHE A 285 -16.86 -0.48 -8.79
N LYS A 286 -18.18 -0.63 -8.62
CA LYS A 286 -19.14 -0.57 -9.73
C LYS A 286 -19.22 0.82 -10.36
N ASN A 287 -18.94 1.86 -9.58
CA ASN A 287 -18.79 3.22 -10.10
C ASN A 287 -17.35 3.42 -10.62
N GLY A 288 -17.15 3.18 -11.91
CA GLY A 288 -15.84 3.33 -12.58
C GLY A 288 -15.32 4.79 -12.68
N GLY A 289 -16.10 5.79 -12.26
CA GLY A 289 -15.67 7.18 -12.20
C GLY A 289 -14.82 7.53 -10.96
N ARG A 290 -14.63 6.58 -10.04
CA ARG A 290 -13.75 6.77 -8.88
C ARG A 290 -12.30 6.48 -9.26
N SER A 291 -11.40 7.41 -8.95
CA SER A 291 -9.95 7.26 -9.18
C SER A 291 -9.15 7.21 -7.89
N TYR A 292 -9.73 7.69 -6.77
CA TYR A 292 -9.05 7.84 -5.49
C TYR A 292 -9.97 7.45 -4.33
N LEU A 293 -9.38 7.05 -3.18
CA LEU A 293 -10.13 6.67 -1.98
C LEU A 293 -10.97 7.84 -1.43
N HIS A 294 -10.40 9.03 -1.41
CA HIS A 294 -11.08 10.24 -0.88
C HIS A 294 -12.30 10.67 -1.72
N GLN A 295 -12.49 10.10 -2.91
CA GLN A 295 -13.68 10.32 -3.74
C GLN A 295 -14.84 9.37 -3.38
N LEU A 296 -14.56 8.35 -2.55
CA LEU A 296 -15.56 7.37 -2.17
C LEU A 296 -16.57 7.97 -1.19
N SER A 297 -17.84 7.62 -1.37
CA SER A 297 -18.88 7.85 -0.37
C SER A 297 -18.66 6.96 0.85
N GLN A 298 -19.30 7.28 1.96
CA GLN A 298 -19.24 6.46 3.17
C GLN A 298 -19.66 5.01 2.93
N ALA A 299 -20.70 4.78 2.11
CA ALA A 299 -21.14 3.43 1.74
C ALA A 299 -20.09 2.68 0.90
N GLU A 300 -19.38 3.38 0.01
CA GLU A 300 -18.27 2.81 -0.77
C GLU A 300 -17.06 2.51 0.14
N LEU A 301 -16.73 3.39 1.09
CA LEU A 301 -15.66 3.15 2.08
C LEU A 301 -15.98 1.96 3.01
N GLN A 302 -17.24 1.80 3.43
CA GLN A 302 -17.67 0.64 4.20
C GLN A 302 -17.50 -0.65 3.39
N ALA A 303 -18.00 -0.67 2.15
CA ALA A 303 -17.85 -1.82 1.25
C ALA A 303 -16.37 -2.18 0.98
N LEU A 304 -15.51 -1.17 0.90
CA LEU A 304 -14.06 -1.36 0.80
C LEU A 304 -13.49 -2.01 2.07
N ALA A 305 -13.84 -1.50 3.24
CA ALA A 305 -13.36 -2.02 4.52
C ALA A 305 -13.80 -3.47 4.75
N ASP A 306 -15.03 -3.81 4.37
CA ASP A 306 -15.58 -5.17 4.45
C ASP A 306 -14.88 -6.11 3.45
N GLY A 307 -14.66 -5.64 2.23
CA GLY A 307 -13.93 -6.38 1.21
C GLY A 307 -12.48 -6.67 1.60
N TRP A 308 -11.80 -5.73 2.24
CA TRP A 308 -10.46 -5.95 2.78
C TRP A 308 -10.46 -6.99 3.90
N GLN A 309 -11.43 -6.91 4.82
CA GLN A 309 -11.54 -7.91 5.88
C GLN A 309 -11.73 -9.31 5.32
N ASP A 310 -12.70 -9.48 4.42
CA ASP A 310 -12.99 -10.78 3.82
C ASP A 310 -11.81 -11.34 3.04
N ALA A 311 -11.15 -10.52 2.20
CA ALA A 311 -9.99 -10.95 1.44
C ALA A 311 -8.83 -11.38 2.36
N ILE A 312 -8.54 -10.63 3.42
CA ILE A 312 -7.49 -10.97 4.38
C ILE A 312 -7.86 -12.23 5.18
N ARG A 313 -9.12 -12.39 5.61
CA ARG A 313 -9.59 -13.62 6.28
C ARG A 313 -9.43 -14.84 5.37
N LEU A 314 -9.82 -14.71 4.10
CA LEU A 314 -9.65 -15.76 3.11
C LEU A 314 -8.18 -16.15 2.93
N ILE A 315 -7.29 -15.17 2.80
CA ILE A 315 -5.83 -15.44 2.70
C ILE A 315 -5.32 -16.15 3.95
N ARG A 316 -5.69 -15.67 5.13
CA ARG A 316 -5.26 -16.25 6.41
C ARG A 316 -5.81 -17.66 6.64
N ALA A 317 -6.94 -18.02 6.03
CA ALA A 317 -7.51 -19.37 6.07
C ALA A 317 -6.87 -20.30 5.02
N ILE A 318 -6.71 -19.84 3.78
CA ILE A 318 -6.26 -20.71 2.68
C ILE A 318 -4.77 -20.99 2.75
N MET A 319 -3.91 -20.02 3.11
CA MET A 319 -2.47 -20.23 3.06
C MET A 319 -1.98 -21.35 3.99
N PRO A 320 -2.36 -21.42 5.28
CA PRO A 320 -2.03 -22.56 6.13
C PRO A 320 -2.63 -23.89 5.62
N ALA A 321 -3.83 -23.84 5.04
CA ALA A 321 -4.49 -25.06 4.50
C ALA A 321 -3.74 -25.67 3.31
N ILE A 322 -2.98 -24.87 2.56
CA ILE A 322 -2.09 -25.34 1.48
C ILE A 322 -0.63 -25.52 1.94
N GLY A 323 -0.36 -25.49 3.25
CA GLY A 323 0.99 -25.68 3.81
C GLY A 323 1.93 -24.49 3.61
N ARG A 324 1.41 -23.27 3.47
CA ARG A 324 2.19 -22.05 3.29
C ARG A 324 2.11 -21.13 4.51
N GLU A 325 3.24 -20.50 4.83
CA GLU A 325 3.27 -19.38 5.78
C GLU A 325 2.41 -18.23 5.25
N THR A 326 1.60 -17.62 6.12
CA THR A 326 0.77 -16.48 5.72
C THR A 326 1.64 -15.27 5.35
N ALA A 327 1.66 -14.95 4.06
CA ALA A 327 2.34 -13.78 3.52
C ALA A 327 1.57 -13.25 2.31
N TYR A 328 1.33 -11.94 2.25
CA TYR A 328 0.57 -11.33 1.17
C TYR A 328 0.90 -9.86 0.99
N ASN A 329 0.68 -9.37 -0.23
CA ASN A 329 0.65 -7.95 -0.54
C ASN A 329 -0.78 -7.52 -0.88
N ILE A 330 -1.13 -6.29 -0.49
CA ILE A 330 -2.30 -5.59 -1.01
C ILE A 330 -1.80 -4.35 -1.74
N LEU A 331 -2.24 -4.17 -2.97
CA LEU A 331 -1.87 -3.06 -3.81
C LEU A 331 -3.10 -2.22 -4.13
N THR A 332 -3.03 -0.93 -3.88
CA THR A 332 -4.06 0.02 -4.31
C THR A 332 -3.70 0.55 -5.68
N ASN A 333 -4.60 0.38 -6.63
CA ASN A 333 -4.51 0.93 -7.97
C ASN A 333 -5.44 2.14 -8.05
N ASN A 334 -4.91 3.30 -7.73
CA ASN A 334 -5.58 4.60 -7.77
C ASN A 334 -5.02 5.46 -8.91
N GLY A 335 -5.56 6.66 -9.06
CA GLY A 335 -5.11 7.60 -10.08
C GLY A 335 -5.77 7.40 -11.47
N PRO A 336 -5.35 8.21 -12.44
CA PRO A 336 -5.96 8.22 -13.77
C PRO A 336 -5.88 6.86 -14.47
N GLY A 337 -6.99 6.41 -15.07
CA GLY A 337 -7.09 5.19 -15.85
C GLY A 337 -7.33 3.91 -15.05
N ALA A 338 -7.14 3.92 -13.75
CA ALA A 338 -7.36 2.75 -12.91
C ALA A 338 -8.85 2.42 -12.74
N GLY A 339 -9.66 3.41 -12.40
CA GLY A 339 -11.04 3.21 -11.94
C GLY A 339 -11.09 2.65 -10.53
N LEU A 340 -10.12 2.98 -9.70
CA LEU A 340 -9.86 2.55 -8.33
C LEU A 340 -10.18 1.07 -8.07
N TYR A 341 -9.15 0.26 -7.90
CA TYR A 341 -9.29 -1.15 -7.55
C TYR A 341 -8.13 -1.62 -6.66
N PHE A 342 -8.32 -2.77 -6.02
CA PHE A 342 -7.35 -3.35 -5.09
C PHE A 342 -6.99 -4.76 -5.53
N GLU A 343 -5.72 -5.10 -5.46
CA GLU A 343 -5.21 -6.44 -5.69
C GLU A 343 -4.77 -7.04 -4.36
N PHE A 344 -5.26 -8.24 -4.05
CA PHE A 344 -4.86 -9.04 -2.90
C PHE A 344 -4.04 -10.22 -3.41
N GLN A 345 -2.76 -10.24 -3.10
CA GLN A 345 -1.77 -11.14 -3.68
C GLN A 345 -1.13 -12.02 -2.61
N PRO A 346 -1.73 -13.18 -2.26
CA PRO A 346 -1.12 -14.14 -1.36
C PRO A 346 0.13 -14.76 -1.99
N TYR A 347 1.18 -14.97 -1.19
CA TYR A 347 2.43 -15.58 -1.66
C TYR A 347 2.31 -17.12 -1.68
N THR A 348 1.45 -17.63 -2.53
CA THR A 348 1.10 -19.04 -2.64
C THR A 348 2.06 -19.87 -3.49
N GLN A 349 2.83 -19.22 -4.36
CA GLN A 349 3.88 -19.84 -5.15
C GLN A 349 5.05 -18.86 -5.40
N GLU A 350 6.23 -19.41 -5.56
CA GLU A 350 7.43 -18.69 -6.00
C GLU A 350 7.36 -18.42 -7.50
N PHE A 351 8.00 -17.32 -7.94
CA PHE A 351 8.22 -17.04 -9.36
C PHE A 351 9.59 -17.55 -9.79
N GLY A 352 9.60 -18.43 -10.77
CA GLY A 352 10.80 -18.97 -11.39
C GLY A 352 11.21 -18.22 -12.66
N GLY A 353 12.06 -18.85 -13.48
CA GLY A 353 12.60 -18.21 -14.69
C GLY A 353 11.56 -17.86 -15.75
N PHE A 354 10.51 -18.67 -15.91
CA PHE A 354 9.44 -18.37 -16.88
C PHE A 354 8.66 -17.11 -16.51
N GLU A 355 8.31 -16.97 -15.24
CA GLU A 355 7.61 -15.80 -14.72
C GLU A 355 8.47 -14.54 -14.84
N GLN A 356 9.78 -14.65 -14.63
CA GLN A 356 10.73 -13.56 -14.83
C GLN A 356 10.82 -13.12 -16.31
N LEU A 357 10.61 -14.04 -17.23
CA LEU A 357 10.50 -13.74 -18.67
C LEU A 357 9.11 -13.21 -19.08
N GLY A 358 8.16 -13.12 -18.15
CA GLY A 358 6.81 -12.63 -18.42
C GLY A 358 5.79 -13.73 -18.81
N LEU A 359 6.19 -15.00 -18.81
CA LEU A 359 5.29 -16.14 -19.00
C LEU A 359 4.87 -16.70 -17.63
N LEU A 360 3.77 -16.18 -17.08
CA LEU A 360 3.30 -16.57 -15.76
C LEU A 360 2.63 -17.94 -15.78
N VAL A 361 3.12 -18.87 -14.98
CA VAL A 361 2.58 -20.23 -14.82
C VAL A 361 1.85 -20.32 -13.47
N CYS A 362 0.53 -20.15 -13.48
CA CYS A 362 -0.29 -20.26 -12.29
C CYS A 362 -0.61 -21.73 -11.98
N GLN A 363 -0.34 -22.19 -10.75
CA GLN A 363 -0.52 -23.60 -10.32
C GLN A 363 -1.99 -23.95 -9.99
N ALA A 364 -2.93 -23.03 -10.14
CA ALA A 364 -4.36 -23.28 -9.99
C ALA A 364 -5.15 -22.60 -11.11
N ASN A 365 -6.34 -23.10 -11.43
CA ASN A 365 -7.25 -22.39 -12.33
C ASN A 365 -8.18 -21.47 -11.53
N PRO A 366 -8.66 -20.35 -12.13
CA PRO A 366 -9.48 -19.38 -11.44
C PRO A 366 -10.80 -19.94 -10.89
N ALA A 367 -11.46 -20.86 -11.60
CA ALA A 367 -12.76 -21.42 -11.17
C ALA A 367 -12.61 -22.30 -9.94
N GLY A 368 -11.57 -23.14 -9.88
CA GLY A 368 -11.26 -23.96 -8.71
C GLY A 368 -10.89 -23.11 -7.51
N ALA A 369 -10.07 -22.07 -7.69
CA ALA A 369 -9.70 -21.14 -6.64
C ALA A 369 -10.94 -20.39 -6.11
N ALA A 370 -11.79 -19.86 -7.00
CA ALA A 370 -13.02 -19.19 -6.60
C ALA A 370 -13.99 -20.12 -5.84
N GLY A 371 -14.10 -21.39 -6.26
CA GLY A 371 -14.92 -22.38 -5.58
C GLY A 371 -14.47 -22.62 -4.13
N GLN A 372 -13.18 -22.80 -3.90
CA GLN A 372 -12.61 -22.99 -2.56
C GLN A 372 -12.75 -21.74 -1.69
N LEU A 373 -12.47 -20.55 -2.24
CA LEU A 373 -12.63 -19.28 -1.53
C LEU A 373 -14.09 -19.01 -1.13
N LYS A 374 -15.08 -19.34 -2.01
CA LYS A 374 -16.50 -19.23 -1.67
C LYS A 374 -16.90 -20.15 -0.53
N GLN A 375 -16.40 -21.39 -0.51
CA GLN A 375 -16.65 -22.32 0.59
C GLN A 375 -16.13 -21.77 1.92
N LEU A 376 -14.90 -21.23 1.94
CA LEU A 376 -14.34 -20.57 3.12
C LEU A 376 -15.14 -19.34 3.53
N LEU A 377 -15.53 -18.50 2.58
CA LEU A 377 -16.27 -17.27 2.84
C LEU A 377 -17.65 -17.54 3.48
N ALA A 378 -18.24 -18.69 3.20
CA ALA A 378 -19.51 -19.12 3.80
C ALA A 378 -19.36 -19.53 5.28
N THR A 379 -18.15 -19.65 5.81
CA THR A 379 -17.86 -19.99 7.21
C THR A 379 -17.59 -18.77 8.09
N PHE A 380 -17.51 -17.58 7.51
CA PHE A 380 -17.30 -16.31 8.21
C PHE A 380 -18.63 -15.60 8.44
#